data_0dc35aae6c9afe1365e6dd8fff6a356b
#
_entry.id   0dc35aae6c9afe1365e6dd8fff6a356b
#
_cell.length_a   1.000
_cell.length_b   1.000
_cell.length_c   1.000
_cell.angle_alpha   90.00
_cell.angle_beta   90.00
_cell.angle_gamma   90.00
#
_symmetry.space_group_name_H-M   'P 1'
#
loop_
_entity.id
_entity.type
_entity.pdbx_description
1 polymer ?
#
loop_
_entity_poly.entity_id
_entity_poly.type
_entity_poly.pdbx_seq_one_letter_code
_entity_poly.pdbx_strand_id
1 'polypeptide(L)'
;MLLIGYARVSKSNGLQTVAPQRNALLVAGVDPERIYEDLASGRNDARPGLIACLKALQPGNTLVLWKLDRLGRDLRHLVNTAEDLRVRGIGLKVLTGAGAQIDTTTANGRLAFGIFAAFAEFERELIAERTQAGLAAARARGRLGGRPRKMDRAMLTMAMAALSDPKAVAADVAKRLGITTTTLYTYVNGDGSPKAAGTALLRTETGDESPDTASTVQRSA
;
A
#
# COMPACT_ATOMS: atom_id res chain seq x y z
N MET A 1 -5.57 -12.32 -36.25
CA MET A 1 -5.15 -12.23 -34.85
C MET A 1 -3.89 -11.39 -34.82
N LEU A 2 -3.94 -10.23 -34.18
CA LEU A 2 -2.84 -9.30 -34.15
C LEU A 2 -2.11 -9.41 -32.82
N LEU A 3 -0.75 -9.48 -32.86
CA LEU A 3 0.06 -9.50 -31.65
C LEU A 3 0.54 -8.10 -31.31
N ILE A 4 0.37 -7.68 -30.07
CA ILE A 4 0.85 -6.40 -29.54
C ILE A 4 1.73 -6.70 -28.33
N GLY A 5 2.95 -6.16 -28.32
CA GLY A 5 3.95 -6.41 -27.28
C GLY A 5 4.03 -5.28 -26.27
N TYR A 6 4.30 -5.63 -25.01
CA TYR A 6 4.67 -4.65 -23.99
C TYR A 6 5.93 -5.08 -23.24
N ALA A 7 6.86 -4.14 -23.07
CA ALA A 7 8.12 -4.32 -22.37
C ALA A 7 8.33 -3.21 -21.32
N ARG A 8 8.99 -3.55 -20.19
CA ARG A 8 9.28 -2.59 -19.12
C ARG A 8 10.60 -2.89 -18.43
N VAL A 9 11.39 -1.84 -18.21
CA VAL A 9 12.59 -1.91 -17.36
C VAL A 9 12.55 -0.83 -16.29
N SER A 10 13.18 -1.12 -15.13
CA SER A 10 13.36 -0.12 -14.10
C SER A 10 14.71 0.60 -14.28
N LYS A 11 14.73 1.93 -14.09
CA LYS A 11 15.95 2.76 -14.20
C LYS A 11 16.95 2.55 -13.05
N SER A 12 16.70 1.63 -12.12
CA SER A 12 17.43 1.59 -10.84
C SER A 12 18.92 1.29 -10.94
N ASN A 13 19.44 0.75 -12.06
CA ASN A 13 20.86 0.33 -12.14
C ASN A 13 21.56 0.62 -13.48
N GLY A 14 21.06 1.46 -14.37
CA GLY A 14 21.77 1.85 -15.60
C GLY A 14 22.15 0.72 -16.59
N LEU A 15 22.07 -0.53 -16.16
CA LEU A 15 22.53 -1.71 -16.92
C LEU A 15 21.40 -2.58 -17.49
N GLN A 16 20.14 -2.34 -17.09
CA GLN A 16 19.02 -3.12 -17.62
C GLN A 16 18.48 -2.47 -18.89
N THR A 17 18.67 -3.14 -20.02
CA THR A 17 18.13 -2.72 -21.31
C THR A 17 16.80 -3.44 -21.60
N VAL A 18 15.94 -2.84 -22.39
CA VAL A 18 14.68 -3.44 -22.89
C VAL A 18 14.99 -4.51 -23.95
N ALA A 19 16.21 -4.50 -24.51
CA ALA A 19 16.60 -5.31 -25.65
C ALA A 19 16.27 -6.81 -25.54
N PRO A 20 16.57 -7.52 -24.43
CA PRO A 20 16.22 -8.94 -24.32
C PRO A 20 14.72 -9.20 -24.40
N GLN A 21 13.89 -8.29 -23.81
CA GLN A 21 12.44 -8.41 -23.84
C GLN A 21 11.93 -8.14 -25.28
N ARG A 22 12.44 -7.08 -25.91
CA ARG A 22 12.10 -6.73 -27.29
C ARG A 22 12.44 -7.88 -28.24
N ASN A 23 13.63 -8.46 -28.14
CA ASN A 23 14.02 -9.60 -28.95
C ASN A 23 13.09 -10.82 -28.75
N ALA A 24 12.72 -11.13 -27.51
CA ALA A 24 11.77 -12.20 -27.22
C ALA A 24 10.39 -11.95 -27.84
N LEU A 25 9.92 -10.71 -27.81
CA LEU A 25 8.64 -10.31 -28.45
C LEU A 25 8.72 -10.45 -29.99
N LEU A 26 9.82 -10.04 -30.61
CA LEU A 26 10.04 -10.17 -32.05
C LEU A 26 10.07 -11.65 -32.46
N VAL A 27 10.79 -12.50 -31.73
CA VAL A 27 10.84 -13.96 -31.97
C VAL A 27 9.45 -14.58 -31.81
N ALA A 28 8.61 -14.06 -30.92
CA ALA A 28 7.23 -14.51 -30.75
C ALA A 28 6.28 -14.03 -31.86
N GLY A 29 6.77 -13.25 -32.83
CA GLY A 29 6.01 -12.76 -33.99
C GLY A 29 5.32 -11.41 -33.80
N VAL A 30 5.71 -10.64 -32.76
CA VAL A 30 5.21 -9.28 -32.59
C VAL A 30 5.90 -8.35 -33.55
N ASP A 31 5.13 -7.53 -34.28
CA ASP A 31 5.63 -6.50 -35.17
C ASP A 31 6.43 -5.45 -34.37
N PRO A 32 7.64 -5.04 -34.81
CA PRO A 32 8.45 -4.00 -34.17
C PRO A 32 7.70 -2.69 -33.88
N GLU A 33 6.78 -2.28 -34.74
CA GLU A 33 5.98 -1.05 -34.61
C GLU A 33 4.85 -1.19 -33.55
N ARG A 34 4.59 -2.40 -33.11
CA ARG A 34 3.54 -2.74 -32.13
C ARG A 34 4.09 -3.15 -30.78
N ILE A 35 5.33 -2.80 -30.52
CA ILE A 35 5.96 -3.00 -29.20
C ILE A 35 5.94 -1.68 -28.46
N TYR A 36 5.19 -1.64 -27.36
CA TYR A 36 5.12 -0.51 -26.44
C TYR A 36 6.11 -0.72 -25.30
N GLU A 37 6.77 0.37 -24.90
CA GLU A 37 7.85 0.29 -23.91
C GLU A 37 7.69 1.34 -22.82
N ASP A 38 8.00 0.98 -21.56
CA ASP A 38 8.10 1.90 -20.44
C ASP A 38 9.48 1.79 -19.77
N LEU A 39 10.08 2.96 -19.54
CA LEU A 39 11.29 3.13 -18.74
C LEU A 39 10.86 3.68 -17.37
N ALA A 40 10.61 2.81 -16.38
CA ALA A 40 10.15 3.21 -15.06
C ALA A 40 11.31 3.76 -14.22
N SER A 41 11.18 4.97 -13.67
CA SER A 41 12.04 5.47 -12.60
C SER A 41 11.40 5.20 -11.24
N GLY A 42 12.20 4.79 -10.24
CA GLY A 42 11.73 4.23 -8.96
C GLY A 42 10.75 5.05 -8.11
N ARG A 43 10.45 6.29 -8.46
CA ARG A 43 9.44 7.14 -7.79
C ARG A 43 8.25 7.50 -8.68
N ASN A 44 8.43 7.49 -9.99
CA ASN A 44 7.38 7.86 -10.93
C ASN A 44 6.94 6.61 -11.68
N ASP A 45 5.85 6.01 -11.22
CA ASP A 45 5.30 4.77 -11.72
C ASP A 45 4.26 5.00 -12.83
N ALA A 46 4.35 6.14 -13.50
CA ALA A 46 3.58 6.41 -14.70
C ALA A 46 4.01 5.43 -15.80
N ARG A 47 3.05 4.73 -16.38
CA ARG A 47 3.25 3.75 -17.48
C ARG A 47 2.53 4.20 -18.74
N PRO A 48 2.99 5.28 -19.38
CA PRO A 48 2.33 5.79 -20.59
C PRO A 48 2.34 4.77 -21.72
N GLY A 49 3.40 3.98 -21.85
CA GLY A 49 3.50 2.89 -22.83
C GLY A 49 2.47 1.79 -22.57
N LEU A 50 2.26 1.37 -21.32
CA LEU A 50 1.21 0.40 -21.00
C LEU A 50 -0.18 0.95 -21.30
N ILE A 51 -0.45 2.20 -20.95
CA ILE A 51 -1.73 2.84 -21.21
C ILE A 51 -1.99 2.92 -22.72
N ALA A 52 -1.00 3.30 -23.51
CA ALA A 52 -1.09 3.34 -24.95
C ALA A 52 -1.29 1.93 -25.54
N CYS A 53 -0.56 0.93 -25.04
CA CYS A 53 -0.68 -0.46 -25.42
C CYS A 53 -2.13 -0.97 -25.18
N LEU A 54 -2.66 -0.77 -23.96
CA LEU A 54 -4.02 -1.21 -23.60
C LEU A 54 -5.12 -0.51 -24.41
N LYS A 55 -4.89 0.73 -24.83
CA LYS A 55 -5.80 1.46 -25.74
C LYS A 55 -5.74 0.96 -27.18
N ALA A 56 -4.58 0.53 -27.65
CA ALA A 56 -4.39 0.02 -29.01
C ALA A 56 -4.98 -1.37 -29.21
N LEU A 57 -5.16 -2.14 -28.12
CA LEU A 57 -5.72 -3.48 -28.14
C LEU A 57 -7.21 -3.48 -28.48
N GLN A 58 -7.59 -4.26 -29.50
CA GLN A 58 -8.95 -4.49 -29.96
C GLN A 58 -9.37 -5.95 -29.74
N PRO A 59 -10.68 -6.27 -29.70
CA PRO A 59 -11.16 -7.65 -29.64
C PRO A 59 -10.51 -8.53 -30.71
N GLY A 60 -10.08 -9.75 -30.36
CA GLY A 60 -9.36 -10.67 -31.22
C GLY A 60 -7.84 -10.44 -31.30
N ASN A 61 -7.30 -9.35 -30.72
CA ASN A 61 -5.87 -9.15 -30.56
C ASN A 61 -5.31 -9.96 -29.37
N THR A 62 -3.99 -10.12 -29.32
CA THR A 62 -3.31 -10.76 -28.17
C THR A 62 -2.20 -9.86 -27.66
N LEU A 63 -2.25 -9.56 -26.35
CA LEU A 63 -1.15 -8.91 -25.63
C LEU A 63 -0.07 -9.96 -25.35
N VAL A 64 1.15 -9.67 -25.78
CA VAL A 64 2.32 -10.54 -25.57
C VAL A 64 3.28 -9.88 -24.58
N LEU A 65 3.67 -10.62 -23.55
CA LEU A 65 4.59 -10.16 -22.49
C LEU A 65 5.78 -11.11 -22.41
N TRP A 66 6.96 -10.57 -22.15
CA TRP A 66 8.11 -11.39 -21.84
C TRP A 66 7.92 -12.15 -20.53
N LYS A 67 7.52 -11.45 -19.46
CA LYS A 67 7.18 -12.00 -18.14
C LYS A 67 5.95 -11.32 -17.57
N LEU A 68 5.25 -12.03 -16.71
CA LEU A 68 4.00 -11.57 -16.10
C LEU A 68 4.16 -10.32 -15.21
N ASP A 69 5.32 -10.19 -14.52
CA ASP A 69 5.67 -9.06 -13.68
C ASP A 69 5.85 -7.73 -14.45
N ARG A 70 5.85 -7.79 -15.77
CA ARG A 70 5.87 -6.58 -16.62
C ARG A 70 4.50 -5.89 -16.64
N LEU A 71 3.40 -6.66 -16.58
CA LEU A 71 2.04 -6.15 -16.65
C LEU A 71 1.57 -5.54 -15.33
N GLY A 72 1.65 -6.29 -14.23
CA GLY A 72 1.15 -5.90 -12.91
C GLY A 72 2.22 -5.30 -12.01
N ARG A 73 1.81 -4.48 -11.04
CA ARG A 73 2.64 -4.01 -9.92
C ARG A 73 2.61 -5.02 -8.79
N ASP A 74 1.47 -5.63 -8.61
CA ASP A 74 1.16 -6.67 -7.67
C ASP A 74 0.25 -7.70 -8.36
N LEU A 75 0.02 -8.79 -7.68
CA LEU A 75 -0.77 -9.90 -8.21
C LEU A 75 -2.23 -9.49 -8.48
N ARG A 76 -2.79 -8.63 -7.65
CA ARG A 76 -4.16 -8.11 -7.80
C ARG A 76 -4.32 -7.29 -9.08
N HIS A 77 -3.41 -6.32 -9.30
CA HIS A 77 -3.44 -5.50 -10.51
C HIS A 77 -3.29 -6.36 -11.77
N LEU A 78 -2.46 -7.41 -11.69
CA LEU A 78 -2.27 -8.36 -12.76
C LEU A 78 -3.56 -9.12 -13.09
N VAL A 79 -4.22 -9.71 -12.09
CA VAL A 79 -5.47 -10.46 -12.26
C VAL A 79 -6.57 -9.57 -12.81
N ASN A 80 -6.74 -8.36 -12.25
CA ASN A 80 -7.75 -7.41 -12.73
C ASN A 80 -7.49 -6.99 -14.19
N THR A 81 -6.23 -6.72 -14.55
CA THR A 81 -5.88 -6.34 -15.93
C THR A 81 -6.13 -7.49 -16.90
N ALA A 82 -5.79 -8.72 -16.54
CA ALA A 82 -6.02 -9.87 -17.40
C ALA A 82 -7.52 -10.22 -17.52
N GLU A 83 -8.30 -9.99 -16.46
CA GLU A 83 -9.76 -10.15 -16.52
C GLU A 83 -10.39 -9.07 -17.42
N ASP A 84 -9.94 -7.82 -17.34
CA ASP A 84 -10.37 -6.76 -18.27
C ASP A 84 -10.08 -7.13 -19.72
N LEU A 85 -8.88 -7.64 -20.00
CA LEU A 85 -8.52 -8.13 -21.35
C LEU A 85 -9.45 -9.26 -21.79
N ARG A 86 -9.77 -10.21 -20.91
CA ARG A 86 -10.69 -11.34 -21.20
C ARG A 86 -12.09 -10.82 -21.54
N VAL A 87 -12.64 -9.91 -20.74
CA VAL A 87 -13.97 -9.32 -20.98
C VAL A 87 -14.01 -8.57 -22.32
N ARG A 88 -12.91 -7.91 -22.70
CA ARG A 88 -12.75 -7.21 -23.99
C ARG A 88 -12.48 -8.17 -25.16
N GLY A 89 -12.43 -9.49 -24.95
CA GLY A 89 -12.11 -10.46 -25.99
C GLY A 89 -10.66 -10.40 -26.49
N ILE A 90 -9.72 -9.98 -25.64
CA ILE A 90 -8.29 -9.84 -25.91
C ILE A 90 -7.52 -10.99 -25.27
N GLY A 91 -6.68 -11.67 -26.04
CA GLY A 91 -5.80 -12.73 -25.53
C GLY A 91 -4.62 -12.15 -24.72
N LEU A 92 -4.11 -12.93 -23.77
CA LEU A 92 -2.88 -12.67 -23.04
C LEU A 92 -1.92 -13.83 -23.21
N LYS A 93 -0.68 -13.57 -23.63
CA LYS A 93 0.38 -14.56 -23.80
C LYS A 93 1.65 -14.14 -23.08
N VAL A 94 2.21 -15.02 -22.26
CA VAL A 94 3.45 -14.81 -21.50
C VAL A 94 4.51 -15.76 -22.04
N LEU A 95 5.70 -15.22 -22.35
CA LEU A 95 6.74 -15.97 -23.03
C LEU A 95 7.66 -16.76 -22.09
N THR A 96 7.96 -16.22 -20.89
CA THR A 96 8.93 -16.82 -19.96
C THR A 96 8.56 -16.60 -18.49
N GLY A 97 9.21 -17.32 -17.58
CA GLY A 97 9.04 -17.16 -16.14
C GLY A 97 7.87 -17.97 -15.57
N ALA A 98 7.47 -17.66 -14.34
CA ALA A 98 6.40 -18.37 -13.64
C ALA A 98 5.03 -18.34 -14.35
N GLY A 99 4.85 -17.45 -15.32
CA GLY A 99 3.64 -17.36 -16.16
C GLY A 99 3.81 -17.88 -17.57
N ALA A 100 4.90 -18.59 -17.91
CA ALA A 100 5.20 -19.01 -19.29
C ALA A 100 4.15 -19.97 -19.92
N GLN A 101 3.28 -20.57 -19.10
CA GLN A 101 2.18 -21.40 -19.59
C GLN A 101 0.85 -20.63 -19.76
N ILE A 102 0.84 -19.34 -19.45
CA ILE A 102 -0.34 -18.51 -19.59
C ILE A 102 -0.43 -18.02 -21.03
N ASP A 103 -1.25 -18.71 -21.80
CA ASP A 103 -1.72 -18.28 -23.11
C ASP A 103 -3.25 -18.40 -23.12
N THR A 104 -3.93 -17.32 -22.80
CA THR A 104 -5.40 -17.33 -22.66
C THR A 104 -6.14 -17.53 -23.98
N THR A 105 -5.43 -17.60 -25.10
CA THR A 105 -6.00 -17.99 -26.39
C THR A 105 -6.29 -19.50 -26.46
N THR A 106 -5.60 -20.29 -25.62
CA THR A 106 -5.78 -21.75 -25.51
C THR A 106 -6.64 -22.14 -24.31
N ALA A 107 -7.28 -23.31 -24.36
CA ALA A 107 -8.06 -23.81 -23.23
C ALA A 107 -7.18 -24.08 -21.99
N ASN A 108 -6.01 -24.69 -22.19
CA ASN A 108 -5.06 -24.97 -21.11
C ASN A 108 -4.51 -23.68 -20.46
N GLY A 109 -4.18 -22.67 -21.27
CA GLY A 109 -3.70 -21.38 -20.75
C GLY A 109 -4.78 -20.61 -19.99
N ARG A 110 -6.06 -20.70 -20.39
CA ARG A 110 -7.19 -20.15 -19.62
C ARG A 110 -7.36 -20.87 -18.28
N LEU A 111 -7.24 -22.20 -18.25
CA LEU A 111 -7.28 -22.96 -17.01
C LEU A 111 -6.11 -22.58 -16.08
N ALA A 112 -4.89 -22.53 -16.61
CA ALA A 112 -3.69 -22.11 -15.86
C ALA A 112 -3.85 -20.71 -15.27
N PHE A 113 -4.38 -19.76 -16.05
CA PHE A 113 -4.67 -18.42 -15.56
C PHE A 113 -5.75 -18.40 -14.47
N GLY A 114 -6.81 -19.19 -14.60
CA GLY A 114 -7.86 -19.31 -13.59
C GLY A 114 -7.32 -19.83 -12.24
N ILE A 115 -6.46 -20.84 -12.28
CA ILE A 115 -5.79 -21.36 -11.07
C ILE A 115 -4.90 -20.29 -10.44
N PHE A 116 -4.14 -19.57 -11.26
CA PHE A 116 -3.27 -18.49 -10.79
C PHE A 116 -4.08 -17.34 -10.16
N ALA A 117 -5.20 -16.97 -10.75
CA ALA A 117 -6.10 -15.94 -10.22
C ALA A 117 -6.71 -16.35 -8.87
N ALA A 118 -7.18 -17.60 -8.75
CA ALA A 118 -7.71 -18.14 -7.51
C ALA A 118 -6.64 -18.17 -6.39
N PHE A 119 -5.40 -18.55 -6.72
CA PHE A 119 -4.29 -18.52 -5.77
C PHE A 119 -3.97 -17.11 -5.30
N ALA A 120 -4.03 -16.13 -6.20
CA ALA A 120 -3.83 -14.71 -5.88
C ALA A 120 -4.88 -14.18 -4.90
N GLU A 121 -6.12 -14.59 -5.07
CA GLU A 121 -7.21 -14.22 -4.17
C GLU A 121 -7.06 -14.85 -2.80
N PHE A 122 -6.75 -16.13 -2.74
CA PHE A 122 -6.48 -16.85 -1.51
C PHE A 122 -5.32 -16.23 -0.71
N GLU A 123 -4.20 -15.92 -1.35
CA GLU A 123 -3.06 -15.27 -0.68
C GLU A 123 -3.44 -13.91 -0.08
N ARG A 124 -4.27 -13.14 -0.77
CA ARG A 124 -4.79 -11.86 -0.27
C ARG A 124 -5.65 -12.03 0.98
N GLU A 125 -6.57 -13.01 0.97
CA GLU A 125 -7.44 -13.30 2.10
C GLU A 125 -6.62 -13.73 3.32
N LEU A 126 -5.62 -14.58 3.11
CA LEU A 126 -4.73 -15.03 4.15
C LEU A 126 -3.90 -13.87 4.77
N ILE A 127 -3.42 -12.93 3.96
CA ILE A 127 -2.72 -11.73 4.44
C ILE A 127 -3.67 -10.82 5.23
N ALA A 128 -4.90 -10.64 4.76
CA ALA A 128 -5.92 -9.84 5.46
C ALA A 128 -6.26 -10.45 6.83
N GLU A 129 -6.47 -11.77 6.88
CA GLU A 129 -6.74 -12.51 8.12
C GLU A 129 -5.60 -12.38 9.12
N ARG A 130 -4.36 -12.60 8.69
CA ARG A 130 -3.17 -12.43 9.54
C ARG A 130 -3.02 -11.00 10.05
N THR A 131 -3.33 -10.01 9.21
CA THR A 131 -3.27 -8.60 9.59
C THR A 131 -4.32 -8.27 10.64
N GLN A 132 -5.55 -8.75 10.47
CA GLN A 132 -6.63 -8.56 11.45
C GLN A 132 -6.30 -9.22 12.79
N ALA A 133 -5.81 -10.47 12.77
CA ALA A 133 -5.36 -11.17 13.96
C ALA A 133 -4.22 -10.41 14.67
N GLY A 134 -3.24 -9.93 13.92
CA GLY A 134 -2.14 -9.12 14.45
C GLY A 134 -2.61 -7.81 15.09
N LEU A 135 -3.56 -7.11 14.46
CA LEU A 135 -4.15 -5.88 14.98
C LEU A 135 -4.99 -6.16 16.26
N ALA A 136 -5.75 -7.25 16.29
CA ALA A 136 -6.51 -7.66 17.46
C ALA A 136 -5.58 -7.95 18.65
N ALA A 137 -4.51 -8.71 18.42
CA ALA A 137 -3.50 -9.01 19.43
C ALA A 137 -2.74 -7.75 19.91
N ALA A 138 -2.48 -6.78 19.02
CA ALA A 138 -1.87 -5.51 19.39
C ALA A 138 -2.80 -4.67 20.28
N ARG A 139 -4.09 -4.60 19.93
CA ARG A 139 -5.12 -3.89 20.73
C ARG A 139 -5.31 -4.53 22.10
N ALA A 140 -5.33 -5.86 22.19
CA ALA A 140 -5.40 -6.58 23.46
C ALA A 140 -4.22 -6.29 24.40
N ARG A 141 -3.05 -5.91 23.83
CA ARG A 141 -1.87 -5.45 24.57
C ARG A 141 -1.81 -3.93 24.77
N GLY A 142 -2.95 -3.21 24.60
CA GLY A 142 -3.02 -1.77 24.78
C GLY A 142 -2.38 -0.93 23.67
N ARG A 143 -1.85 -1.56 22.61
CA ARG A 143 -1.25 -0.83 21.48
C ARG A 143 -2.34 -0.29 20.55
N LEU A 144 -2.63 0.98 20.64
CA LEU A 144 -3.53 1.68 19.73
C LEU A 144 -2.74 2.11 18.49
N GLY A 145 -3.19 1.64 17.31
CA GLY A 145 -2.63 2.11 16.05
C GLY A 145 -3.04 3.54 15.72
N GLY A 146 -2.43 4.09 14.66
CA GLY A 146 -2.70 5.44 14.19
C GLY A 146 -1.54 6.39 14.40
N ARG A 147 -1.73 7.68 13.99
CA ARG A 147 -0.74 8.73 14.18
C ARG A 147 -0.60 9.06 15.68
N PRO A 148 0.62 9.08 16.23
CA PRO A 148 0.84 9.51 17.62
C PRO A 148 0.18 10.86 17.90
N ARG A 149 -0.46 10.98 19.05
CA ARG A 149 -1.06 12.24 19.48
C ARG A 149 0.04 13.28 19.68
N LYS A 150 -0.16 14.50 19.17
CA LYS A 150 0.79 15.60 19.37
C LYS A 150 0.65 16.25 20.75
N MET A 151 -0.50 16.11 21.39
CA MET A 151 -0.80 16.63 22.72
C MET A 151 -0.62 15.51 23.74
N ASP A 152 0.28 15.67 24.68
CA ASP A 152 0.42 14.84 25.88
C ASP A 152 -0.15 15.55 27.11
N ARG A 153 -0.14 14.87 28.25
CA ARG A 153 -0.71 15.41 29.51
C ARG A 153 0.06 16.66 30.00
N ALA A 154 1.38 16.64 29.89
CA ALA A 154 2.21 17.77 30.32
C ALA A 154 1.92 19.01 29.47
N MET A 155 1.88 18.87 28.15
CA MET A 155 1.49 19.91 27.22
C MET A 155 0.06 20.41 27.47
N LEU A 156 -0.87 19.50 27.76
CA LEU A 156 -2.26 19.85 28.08
C LEU A 156 -2.34 20.70 29.34
N THR A 157 -1.65 20.30 30.42
CA THR A 157 -1.61 21.05 31.68
C THR A 157 -1.01 22.45 31.48
N MET A 158 0.10 22.54 30.73
CA MET A 158 0.70 23.84 30.34
C MET A 158 -0.25 24.70 29.54
N ALA A 159 -0.96 24.11 28.57
CA ALA A 159 -1.94 24.80 27.74
C ALA A 159 -3.12 25.36 28.58
N MET A 160 -3.65 24.54 29.50
CA MET A 160 -4.73 24.94 30.41
C MET A 160 -4.30 26.09 31.31
N ALA A 161 -3.12 25.99 31.94
CA ALA A 161 -2.56 27.05 32.80
C ALA A 161 -2.31 28.37 32.02
N ALA A 162 -1.75 28.25 30.81
CA ALA A 162 -1.49 29.42 29.98
C ALA A 162 -2.77 30.15 29.51
N LEU A 163 -3.82 29.40 29.14
CA LEU A 163 -5.09 29.97 28.67
C LEU A 163 -6.01 30.44 29.81
N SER A 164 -5.70 30.11 31.06
CA SER A 164 -6.43 30.68 32.24
C SER A 164 -6.16 32.18 32.42
N ASP A 165 -5.10 32.74 31.80
CA ASP A 165 -4.90 34.17 31.74
C ASP A 165 -5.77 34.78 30.64
N PRO A 166 -6.71 35.71 30.97
CA PRO A 166 -7.58 36.35 29.98
C PRO A 166 -6.83 37.16 28.89
N LYS A 167 -5.55 37.46 29.12
CA LYS A 167 -4.69 38.18 28.16
C LYS A 167 -3.91 37.21 27.25
N ALA A 168 -4.00 35.91 27.48
CA ALA A 168 -3.27 34.92 26.69
C ALA A 168 -3.79 34.85 25.26
N VAL A 169 -2.87 34.87 24.29
CA VAL A 169 -3.18 34.67 22.88
C VAL A 169 -2.97 33.22 22.53
N ALA A 170 -4.05 32.52 22.16
CA ALA A 170 -4.02 31.10 21.86
C ALA A 170 -3.02 30.73 20.75
N ALA A 171 -2.77 31.62 19.79
CA ALA A 171 -1.76 31.40 18.74
C ALA A 171 -0.33 31.32 19.31
N ASP A 172 -0.03 32.15 20.30
CA ASP A 172 1.30 32.16 20.94
C ASP A 172 1.47 30.91 21.83
N VAL A 173 0.42 30.53 22.55
CA VAL A 173 0.42 29.29 23.35
C VAL A 173 0.64 28.07 22.44
N ALA A 174 -0.10 27.98 21.35
CA ALA A 174 0.07 26.88 20.40
C ALA A 174 1.48 26.83 19.79
N LYS A 175 2.04 27.99 19.42
CA LYS A 175 3.39 28.12 18.88
C LYS A 175 4.46 27.68 19.89
N ARG A 176 4.34 28.06 21.17
CA ARG A 176 5.26 27.62 22.25
C ARG A 176 5.22 26.11 22.47
N LEU A 177 4.05 25.51 22.34
CA LEU A 177 3.85 24.05 22.47
C LEU A 177 4.17 23.27 21.18
N GLY A 178 4.58 23.93 20.09
CA GLY A 178 4.90 23.25 18.82
C GLY A 178 3.71 22.60 18.13
N ILE A 179 2.48 23.08 18.39
CA ILE A 179 1.23 22.57 17.83
C ILE A 179 0.49 23.67 17.07
N THR A 180 -0.57 23.29 16.35
CA THR A 180 -1.48 24.27 15.71
C THR A 180 -2.56 24.71 16.68
N THR A 181 -3.13 25.91 16.46
CA THR A 181 -4.30 26.41 17.21
C THR A 181 -5.50 25.44 17.12
N THR A 182 -5.69 24.80 15.97
CA THR A 182 -6.70 23.76 15.80
C THR A 182 -6.48 22.58 16.73
N THR A 183 -5.22 22.11 16.86
CA THR A 183 -4.86 21.05 17.81
C THR A 183 -5.11 21.51 19.24
N LEU A 184 -4.73 22.74 19.61
CA LEU A 184 -4.94 23.29 20.93
C LEU A 184 -6.45 23.29 21.28
N TYR A 185 -7.28 23.85 20.43
CA TYR A 185 -8.73 23.93 20.64
C TYR A 185 -9.48 22.59 20.51
N THR A 186 -8.81 21.53 20.10
CA THR A 186 -9.38 20.17 20.21
C THR A 186 -9.42 19.71 21.67
N TYR A 187 -8.50 20.17 22.51
CA TYR A 187 -8.29 19.71 23.90
C TYR A 187 -8.69 20.71 24.96
N VAL A 188 -8.60 22.03 24.68
CA VAL A 188 -8.79 23.13 25.66
C VAL A 188 -9.73 24.19 25.10
N ASN A 189 -10.57 24.77 25.94
CA ASN A 189 -11.36 25.96 25.64
C ASN A 189 -10.51 27.23 25.74
N GLY A 190 -11.02 28.36 25.26
CA GLY A 190 -10.32 29.66 25.33
C GLY A 190 -10.10 30.17 26.75
N ASP A 191 -10.83 29.69 27.73
CA ASP A 191 -10.74 29.99 29.15
C ASP A 191 -9.78 29.06 29.94
N GLY A 192 -9.10 28.16 29.25
CA GLY A 192 -8.22 27.16 29.85
C GLY A 192 -8.93 25.90 30.36
N SER A 193 -10.26 25.80 30.31
CA SER A 193 -10.99 24.62 30.72
C SER A 193 -10.79 23.46 29.72
N PRO A 194 -10.68 22.18 30.17
CA PRO A 194 -10.48 21.08 29.27
C PRO A 194 -11.76 20.70 28.53
N LYS A 195 -11.67 20.42 27.25
CA LYS A 195 -12.73 19.78 26.46
C LYS A 195 -12.77 18.28 26.69
N ALA A 196 -13.77 17.60 26.15
CA ALA A 196 -13.94 16.14 26.27
C ALA A 196 -12.65 15.37 25.95
N ALA A 197 -11.93 15.73 24.87
CA ALA A 197 -10.67 15.11 24.49
C ALA A 197 -9.54 15.41 25.52
N GLY A 198 -9.51 16.59 26.11
CA GLY A 198 -8.58 16.95 27.19
C GLY A 198 -8.87 16.17 28.45
N THR A 199 -10.14 16.11 28.87
CA THR A 199 -10.58 15.35 30.06
C THR A 199 -10.25 13.87 29.91
N ALA A 200 -10.47 13.30 28.72
CA ALA A 200 -10.10 11.91 28.44
C ALA A 200 -8.59 11.68 28.56
N LEU A 201 -7.77 12.62 28.08
CA LEU A 201 -6.30 12.52 28.17
C LEU A 201 -5.80 12.62 29.63
N LEU A 202 -6.47 13.44 30.47
CA LEU A 202 -6.15 13.53 31.89
C LEU A 202 -6.50 12.24 32.67
N ARG A 203 -7.52 11.50 32.24
CA ARG A 203 -7.99 10.26 32.88
C ARG A 203 -7.16 9.03 32.51
N THR A 204 -6.55 8.99 31.32
CA THR A 204 -5.94 7.78 30.76
C THR A 204 -4.70 7.31 31.54
N GLU A 205 -4.06 8.14 32.34
CA GLU A 205 -2.84 7.79 33.10
C GLU A 205 -3.03 7.60 34.62
N THR A 206 -4.27 7.70 35.12
CA THR A 206 -4.57 7.35 36.53
C THR A 206 -4.80 5.85 36.75
N GLY A 207 -4.73 5.03 35.67
CA GLY A 207 -5.01 3.60 35.69
C GLY A 207 -3.81 2.68 35.44
N ASP A 208 -2.60 3.20 35.25
CA ASP A 208 -1.39 2.39 34.99
C ASP A 208 -0.32 2.58 36.08
N GLU A 209 -0.71 2.37 37.34
CA GLU A 209 0.21 1.86 38.35
C GLU A 209 0.18 0.35 38.25
N SER A 210 1.04 -0.23 37.44
CA SER A 210 1.40 -1.64 37.46
C SER A 210 1.90 -1.99 38.86
N PRO A 211 1.34 -3.01 39.51
CA PRO A 211 1.97 -3.59 40.68
C PRO A 211 3.09 -4.52 40.23
N ASP A 212 4.24 -3.97 39.94
CA ASP A 212 5.46 -4.76 39.79
C ASP A 212 6.36 -4.40 40.97
N THR A 213 6.42 -5.29 41.92
CA THR A 213 7.50 -5.63 42.86
C THR A 213 6.94 -6.32 44.10
N ALA A 214 6.75 -7.61 44.05
CA ALA A 214 6.94 -8.48 45.21
C ALA A 214 7.00 -9.95 44.77
N SER A 215 8.15 -10.37 44.29
CA SER A 215 8.52 -11.80 44.41
C SER A 215 9.87 -11.89 45.08
N THR A 216 9.79 -11.78 46.38
CA THR A 216 10.82 -12.17 47.30
C THR A 216 11.04 -13.66 47.22
N VAL A 217 12.25 -14.00 46.93
CA VAL A 217 13.00 -15.18 47.29
C VAL A 217 12.39 -15.95 48.48
N GLN A 218 12.06 -17.23 48.28
CA GLN A 218 12.24 -18.26 49.28
C GLN A 218 12.92 -19.49 48.68
N ARG A 219 14.19 -19.60 48.95
CA ARG A 219 14.96 -20.85 49.00
C ARG A 219 14.55 -21.64 50.24
N SER A 220 14.70 -22.96 50.16
CA SER A 220 14.86 -24.01 51.18
C SER A 220 13.69 -24.99 51.16
N ALA A 221 13.84 -26.21 50.84
CA ALA A 221 14.57 -27.34 51.33
C ALA A 221 14.46 -28.49 50.29
#